data_1cda92e10e06f2304f4868be86485383
#
_entry.id   1cda92e10e06f2304f4868be86485383
#
_cell.length_a   1.000
_cell.length_b   1.000
_cell.length_c   1.000
_cell.angle_alpha   90.00
_cell.angle_beta   90.00
_cell.angle_gamma   90.00
#
_symmetry.space_group_name_H-M   'P 1'
#
loop_
_entity.id
_entity.type
_entity.pdbx_description
1 polymer ?
#
loop_
_entity_poly.entity_id
_entity_poly.type
_entity_poly.pdbx_seq_one_letter_code
_entity_poly.pdbx_strand_id
1 'polypeptide(L)'
;MAETQGNEAARNGTAQNEAGLGQAGPNGAVLSGAGPEENGALLGGGEAFRAEGGTFQGEERREPSRPRLAMCRCLSLLYRALSSSAAVYVLAIVVSLAVGAILMLVSGADVVEGYSAMIRGSVFNWKAQSFQGQIAPLTSSIFSSLPLIIAGLALALGFRGGLFNIGGTGQIIAGAIGAAWVGFQCHMPAGVHLLACLLAAVVCGGIYGFIAGFLKATTGANEVIVTIMLNSVATLGLAQLLTYQSFRRPGSGDPRSPTIDATAQLPETAPPFQINGGVVIALLATVFVWWYLERSTWGFELRAVGANPDAAKTAGMSIGKVTTVTLTLSGALCGLAGGVTMTGDLKYLTDGVAGSTGFDAITVALLGRNRPVGTFFAGILFGAFRAGGRTMDAQADVPIDMVLILQSVIVLLI
;
A
#
# COMPACT_ATOMS: atom_id res chain seq x y z
N MET A 1 -27.95 -2.17 60.95
CA MET A 1 -28.52 -0.84 61.24
C MET A 1 -28.58 -0.15 59.92
N ALA A 2 -29.68 -0.23 59.38
CA ALA A 2 -30.78 0.73 59.25
C ALA A 2 -30.53 1.58 58.01
N GLU A 3 -31.24 1.44 57.05
CA GLU A 3 -32.64 1.71 56.62
C GLU A 3 -32.56 2.67 55.43
N THR A 4 -32.98 2.25 54.25
CA THR A 4 -34.34 2.22 53.68
C THR A 4 -34.94 3.59 53.35
N GLN A 5 -35.57 3.55 52.21
CA GLN A 5 -36.67 4.42 51.72
C GLN A 5 -36.23 5.63 50.87
N GLY A 6 -36.83 5.93 49.78
CA GLY A 6 -38.05 5.47 49.15
C GLY A 6 -38.33 6.31 47.94
N ASN A 7 -38.97 5.70 47.07
CA ASN A 7 -40.31 5.92 46.53
C ASN A 7 -40.44 7.03 45.47
N GLU A 8 -40.80 6.60 44.29
CA GLU A 8 -42.13 6.68 43.65
C GLU A 8 -42.69 8.09 43.44
N ALA A 9 -43.01 8.34 42.27
CA ALA A 9 -44.21 8.96 41.70
C ALA A 9 -43.82 9.84 40.50
N ALA A 10 -44.43 9.89 39.41
CA ALA A 10 -45.69 9.46 38.82
C ALA A 10 -45.58 9.80 37.35
N ARG A 11 -45.89 8.94 36.44
CA ARG A 11 -47.18 8.79 35.73
C ARG A 11 -47.86 10.10 35.32
N ASN A 12 -48.12 10.13 34.00
CA ASN A 12 -49.22 10.80 33.28
C ASN A 12 -48.93 12.14 32.61
N GLY A 13 -49.22 12.09 31.32
CA GLY A 13 -49.40 13.25 30.47
C GLY A 13 -49.53 12.84 29.02
N THR A 14 -50.63 12.12 28.71
CA THR A 14 -51.26 11.94 27.40
C THR A 14 -51.67 13.26 26.79
N ALA A 15 -51.56 13.37 25.45
CA ALA A 15 -52.58 13.86 24.52
C ALA A 15 -51.85 14.47 23.30
N GLN A 16 -52.00 13.80 22.16
CA GLN A 16 -52.86 14.18 21.03
C GLN A 16 -52.56 15.55 20.42
N ASN A 17 -52.01 15.56 19.22
CA ASN A 17 -52.73 16.28 18.16
C ASN A 17 -52.41 15.62 16.78
N GLU A 18 -53.48 15.12 16.24
CA GLU A 18 -53.65 14.72 14.83
C GLU A 18 -53.76 15.94 13.92
N ALA A 19 -53.58 15.66 12.70
CA ALA A 19 -54.15 16.30 11.53
C ALA A 19 -53.22 17.10 10.63
N GLY A 20 -53.10 16.62 9.41
CA GLY A 20 -52.52 17.30 8.29
C GLY A 20 -52.36 16.38 7.07
N LEU A 21 -53.51 15.84 6.60
CA LEU A 21 -53.67 15.20 5.31
C LEU A 21 -53.27 16.14 4.15
N GLY A 22 -52.48 15.61 3.23
CA GLY A 22 -52.22 16.23 1.94
C GLY A 22 -51.88 15.16 0.91
N GLN A 23 -52.90 14.52 0.39
CA GLN A 23 -52.86 13.69 -0.82
C GLN A 23 -52.60 14.58 -2.04
N ALA A 24 -51.71 14.22 -2.91
CA ALA A 24 -51.81 14.44 -4.33
C ALA A 24 -51.02 13.38 -5.08
N GLY A 25 -51.63 12.69 -5.83
CA GLY A 25 -51.58 11.58 -6.68
C GLY A 25 -50.73 11.73 -7.96
N PRO A 26 -50.77 10.70 -8.78
CA PRO A 26 -49.70 10.39 -9.73
C PRO A 26 -50.02 10.91 -11.12
N ASN A 27 -49.00 11.37 -11.82
CA ASN A 27 -49.09 11.48 -13.27
C ASN A 27 -47.94 10.73 -13.91
N GLY A 28 -48.34 9.58 -14.46
CA GLY A 28 -47.60 8.87 -15.44
C GLY A 28 -47.58 9.60 -16.79
N ALA A 29 -46.48 9.52 -17.46
CA ALA A 29 -46.41 9.68 -18.91
C ALA A 29 -45.51 8.60 -19.46
N VAL A 30 -46.19 7.60 -19.96
CA VAL A 30 -45.70 6.59 -20.89
C VAL A 30 -45.46 7.30 -22.23
N LEU A 31 -44.28 7.19 -22.79
CA LEU A 31 -44.11 7.33 -24.24
C LEU A 31 -43.32 6.11 -24.73
N SER A 32 -44.11 5.28 -25.38
CA SER A 32 -43.72 4.13 -26.17
C SER A 32 -43.03 4.57 -27.46
N GLY A 33 -42.08 3.74 -27.85
CA GLY A 33 -41.48 3.36 -29.06
C GLY A 33 -41.97 3.86 -30.39
N ALA A 34 -41.03 3.94 -31.30
CA ALA A 34 -41.13 3.38 -32.65
C ALA A 34 -39.77 3.47 -33.33
N GLY A 35 -39.31 2.39 -33.88
CA GLY A 35 -38.13 2.27 -34.71
C GLY A 35 -38.39 2.69 -36.17
N PRO A 36 -37.43 2.46 -37.06
CA PRO A 36 -37.28 3.19 -38.30
C PRO A 36 -38.04 2.53 -39.48
N GLU A 37 -38.56 3.38 -40.37
CA GLU A 37 -38.91 2.92 -41.72
C GLU A 37 -38.52 3.93 -42.80
N GLU A 38 -38.02 3.37 -43.84
CA GLU A 38 -37.60 3.88 -45.14
C GLU A 38 -38.69 4.51 -45.97
N ASN A 39 -38.23 5.16 -47.04
CA ASN A 39 -38.83 5.46 -48.34
C ASN A 39 -39.31 6.89 -48.53
N GLY A 40 -38.66 7.60 -49.44
CA GLY A 40 -38.92 7.45 -50.86
C GLY A 40 -39.36 8.76 -51.44
N ALA A 41 -38.53 9.31 -52.27
CA ALA A 41 -38.78 10.14 -53.46
C ALA A 41 -40.09 10.94 -53.58
N LEU A 42 -40.00 12.21 -53.94
CA LEU A 42 -40.39 12.76 -55.22
C LEU A 42 -40.38 14.30 -55.25
N LEU A 43 -39.57 14.82 -56.16
CA LEU A 43 -39.76 15.88 -57.12
C LEU A 43 -40.58 17.18 -56.75
N GLY A 44 -39.96 18.31 -56.97
CA GLY A 44 -40.58 19.37 -57.68
C GLY A 44 -40.63 20.70 -56.96
N GLY A 45 -40.03 21.72 -57.53
CA GLY A 45 -40.34 23.09 -57.23
C GLY A 45 -39.08 23.99 -57.08
N GLY A 46 -38.54 24.39 -58.22
CA GLY A 46 -37.50 25.41 -58.28
C GLY A 46 -38.08 26.78 -57.99
N GLU A 47 -37.44 27.50 -57.08
CA GLU A 47 -37.46 28.96 -57.10
C GLU A 47 -36.04 29.46 -56.85
N ALA A 48 -35.56 30.19 -57.84
CA ALA A 48 -34.25 30.76 -57.92
C ALA A 48 -34.17 31.92 -56.89
N PHE A 49 -33.37 31.70 -55.84
CA PHE A 49 -32.96 32.80 -54.96
C PHE A 49 -31.71 33.40 -55.56
N ARG A 50 -31.88 34.62 -56.15
CA ARG A 50 -30.83 35.46 -56.74
C ARG A 50 -29.97 35.98 -55.60
N ALA A 51 -28.81 35.42 -55.37
CA ALA A 51 -27.84 35.94 -54.41
C ALA A 51 -27.20 37.20 -54.98
N GLU A 52 -27.46 38.31 -54.32
CA GLU A 52 -26.73 39.56 -54.52
C GLU A 52 -25.28 39.35 -54.10
N GLY A 53 -24.38 39.78 -54.97
CA GLY A 53 -22.96 39.68 -54.82
C GLY A 53 -22.43 40.55 -53.69
N GLY A 54 -22.21 39.94 -52.53
CA GLY A 54 -21.35 40.51 -51.49
C GLY A 54 -19.95 40.01 -51.70
N THR A 55 -19.07 40.89 -52.12
CA THR A 55 -17.59 40.65 -52.19
C THR A 55 -17.11 40.39 -50.77
N PHE A 56 -16.91 39.11 -50.43
CA PHE A 56 -16.13 38.71 -49.27
C PHE A 56 -14.70 39.15 -49.53
N GLN A 57 -14.24 40.25 -48.94
CA GLN A 57 -12.85 40.57 -48.79
C GLN A 57 -12.23 39.46 -47.95
N GLY A 58 -11.33 38.71 -48.58
CA GLY A 58 -10.54 37.67 -47.90
C GLY A 58 -9.74 38.31 -46.76
N GLU A 59 -10.12 38.01 -45.54
CA GLU A 59 -9.24 38.22 -44.41
C GLU A 59 -8.00 37.32 -44.64
N GLU A 60 -6.89 37.95 -45.03
CA GLU A 60 -5.58 37.33 -45.04
C GLU A 60 -5.35 36.73 -43.65
N ARG A 61 -5.47 35.41 -43.54
CA ARG A 61 -4.98 34.66 -42.40
C ARG A 61 -3.46 34.94 -42.32
N ARG A 62 -3.10 35.89 -41.46
CA ARG A 62 -1.71 36.13 -41.09
C ARG A 62 -1.18 34.80 -40.52
N GLU A 63 -0.34 34.12 -41.28
CA GLU A 63 0.42 32.97 -40.80
C GLU A 63 1.15 33.37 -39.52
N PRO A 64 0.96 32.63 -38.42
CA PRO A 64 1.64 32.92 -37.16
C PRO A 64 3.16 32.86 -37.43
N SER A 65 3.85 33.91 -37.03
CA SER A 65 5.27 34.08 -37.21
C SER A 65 6.03 32.84 -36.68
N ARG A 66 7.02 32.33 -37.45
CA ARG A 66 7.82 31.13 -37.16
C ARG A 66 8.25 30.98 -35.66
N PRO A 67 8.62 32.04 -34.91
CA PRO A 67 8.97 31.92 -33.51
C PRO A 67 7.77 31.53 -32.63
N ARG A 68 6.51 31.97 -32.94
CA ARG A 68 5.30 31.56 -32.19
C ARG A 68 4.96 30.06 -32.40
N LEU A 69 5.15 29.54 -33.60
CA LEU A 69 4.98 28.12 -33.91
C LEU A 69 6.03 27.25 -33.21
N ALA A 70 7.28 27.71 -33.13
CA ALA A 70 8.34 27.03 -32.39
C ALA A 70 8.06 27.03 -30.90
N MET A 71 7.61 28.13 -30.33
CA MET A 71 7.23 28.25 -28.92
C MET A 71 6.02 27.38 -28.57
N CYS A 72 4.98 27.33 -29.42
CA CYS A 72 3.84 26.44 -29.24
C CYS A 72 4.23 24.95 -29.35
N ARG A 73 5.15 24.61 -30.26
CA ARG A 73 5.69 23.25 -30.36
C ARG A 73 6.55 22.88 -29.15
N CYS A 74 7.40 23.77 -28.66
CA CYS A 74 8.12 23.56 -27.41
C CYS A 74 7.18 23.40 -26.24
N LEU A 75 6.16 24.27 -26.10
CA LEU A 75 5.15 24.17 -25.03
C LEU A 75 4.35 22.87 -25.12
N SER A 76 3.96 22.44 -26.32
CA SER A 76 3.23 21.19 -26.51
C SER A 76 4.09 19.95 -26.26
N LEU A 77 5.36 20.01 -26.60
CA LEU A 77 6.34 18.95 -26.26
C LEU A 77 6.61 18.91 -24.75
N LEU A 78 6.77 20.07 -24.11
CA LEU A 78 6.91 20.20 -22.66
C LEU A 78 5.65 19.68 -21.95
N TYR A 79 4.46 20.05 -22.41
CA TYR A 79 3.20 19.53 -21.89
C TYR A 79 3.05 18.01 -22.06
N ARG A 80 3.40 17.46 -23.24
CA ARG A 80 3.41 16.02 -23.47
C ARG A 80 4.49 15.30 -22.65
N ALA A 81 5.64 15.91 -22.44
CA ALA A 81 6.67 15.38 -21.57
C ALA A 81 6.24 15.39 -20.11
N LEU A 82 5.66 16.51 -19.63
CA LEU A 82 5.14 16.67 -18.27
C LEU A 82 3.88 15.82 -18.00
N SER A 83 3.08 15.53 -19.03
CA SER A 83 1.91 14.64 -18.90
C SER A 83 2.25 13.15 -19.04
N SER A 84 3.52 12.80 -19.31
CA SER A 84 3.93 11.42 -19.27
C SER A 84 4.00 10.92 -17.82
N SER A 85 3.55 9.68 -17.58
CA SER A 85 3.63 9.07 -16.24
C SER A 85 5.04 9.14 -15.64
N ALA A 86 6.08 9.01 -16.47
CA ALA A 86 7.46 9.10 -16.01
C ALA A 86 7.85 10.49 -15.51
N ALA A 87 7.37 11.55 -16.15
CA ALA A 87 7.66 12.93 -15.72
C ALA A 87 7.00 13.28 -14.37
N VAL A 88 5.81 12.75 -14.11
CA VAL A 88 5.15 12.91 -12.82
C VAL A 88 6.00 12.29 -11.70
N TYR A 89 6.54 11.09 -11.90
CA TYR A 89 7.43 10.45 -10.92
C TYR A 89 8.71 11.26 -10.68
N VAL A 90 9.35 11.75 -11.77
CA VAL A 90 10.57 12.56 -11.64
C VAL A 90 10.27 13.88 -10.92
N LEU A 91 9.17 14.54 -11.28
CA LEU A 91 8.75 15.78 -10.63
C LEU A 91 8.45 15.57 -9.14
N ALA A 92 7.76 14.49 -8.79
CA ALA A 92 7.47 14.13 -7.40
C ALA A 92 8.75 13.93 -6.58
N ILE A 93 9.74 13.23 -7.14
CA ILE A 93 11.04 13.04 -6.48
C ILE A 93 11.75 14.39 -6.31
N VAL A 94 11.81 15.22 -7.34
CA VAL A 94 12.49 16.54 -7.27
C VAL A 94 11.82 17.45 -6.23
N VAL A 95 10.50 17.53 -6.24
CA VAL A 95 9.74 18.34 -5.26
C VAL A 95 9.94 17.79 -3.85
N SER A 96 9.90 16.47 -3.68
CA SER A 96 10.16 15.85 -2.38
C SER A 96 11.55 16.18 -1.85
N LEU A 97 12.59 16.08 -2.68
CA LEU A 97 13.95 16.47 -2.31
C LEU A 97 14.05 17.96 -1.98
N ALA A 98 13.34 18.83 -2.72
CA ALA A 98 13.31 20.27 -2.41
C ALA A 98 12.65 20.54 -1.03
N VAL A 99 11.54 19.87 -0.73
CA VAL A 99 10.86 19.96 0.58
C VAL A 99 11.80 19.46 1.70
N GLY A 100 12.47 18.33 1.49
CA GLY A 100 13.45 17.80 2.44
C GLY A 100 14.63 18.77 2.67
N ALA A 101 15.13 19.39 1.60
CA ALA A 101 16.18 20.40 1.70
C ALA A 101 15.75 21.61 2.56
N ILE A 102 14.52 22.10 2.33
CA ILE A 102 13.96 23.21 3.12
C ILE A 102 13.84 22.82 4.60
N LEU A 103 13.35 21.61 4.88
CA LEU A 103 13.20 21.13 6.25
C LEU A 103 14.56 20.96 6.95
N MET A 104 15.58 20.43 6.25
CA MET A 104 16.95 20.33 6.78
C MET A 104 17.53 21.71 7.10
N LEU A 105 17.34 22.71 6.20
CA LEU A 105 17.77 24.10 6.45
C LEU A 105 17.09 24.70 7.67
N VAL A 106 15.79 24.48 7.83
CA VAL A 106 15.03 24.99 8.99
C VAL A 106 15.50 24.32 10.28
N SER A 107 15.88 23.03 10.21
CA SER A 107 16.42 22.28 11.37
C SER A 107 17.89 22.62 11.67
N GLY A 108 18.55 23.45 10.84
CA GLY A 108 19.96 23.80 11.02
C GLY A 108 20.94 22.72 10.54
N ALA A 109 20.48 21.71 9.84
CA ALA A 109 21.31 20.62 9.31
C ALA A 109 21.93 21.00 7.95
N ASP A 110 23.10 20.45 7.63
CA ASP A 110 23.74 20.64 6.33
C ASP A 110 23.07 19.75 5.27
N VAL A 111 22.38 20.39 4.32
CA VAL A 111 21.64 19.73 3.23
C VAL A 111 22.57 18.90 2.35
N VAL A 112 23.77 19.42 2.06
CA VAL A 112 24.72 18.75 1.16
C VAL A 112 25.28 17.50 1.83
N GLU A 113 25.67 17.60 3.11
CA GLU A 113 26.14 16.44 3.86
C GLU A 113 25.01 15.43 4.08
N GLY A 114 23.78 15.87 4.41
CA GLY A 114 22.61 15.02 4.57
C GLY A 114 22.30 14.19 3.32
N TYR A 115 22.16 14.82 2.17
CA TYR A 115 21.89 14.09 0.93
C TYR A 115 23.09 13.26 0.45
N SER A 116 24.33 13.75 0.65
CA SER A 116 25.50 12.95 0.33
C SER A 116 25.60 11.70 1.19
N ALA A 117 25.25 11.80 2.48
CA ALA A 117 25.17 10.67 3.40
C ALA A 117 24.05 9.68 2.98
N MET A 118 22.88 10.20 2.56
CA MET A 118 21.78 9.39 2.07
C MET A 118 22.19 8.58 0.83
N ILE A 119 22.85 9.19 -0.15
CA ILE A 119 23.30 8.48 -1.36
C ILE A 119 24.41 7.48 -1.01
N ARG A 120 25.36 7.85 -0.14
CA ARG A 120 26.41 6.94 0.32
C ARG A 120 25.87 5.73 1.07
N GLY A 121 24.76 5.90 1.78
CA GLY A 121 24.11 4.81 2.53
C GLY A 121 23.16 3.96 1.71
N SER A 122 22.69 4.47 0.55
CA SER A 122 21.68 3.77 -0.27
C SER A 122 22.23 3.14 -1.54
N VAL A 123 23.12 3.80 -2.26
CA VAL A 123 23.56 3.37 -3.60
C VAL A 123 25.05 3.06 -3.66
N PHE A 124 25.88 4.05 -3.36
CA PHE A 124 27.32 3.93 -3.58
C PHE A 124 28.13 4.77 -2.60
N ASN A 125 29.03 4.12 -1.87
CA ASN A 125 29.88 4.80 -0.88
C ASN A 125 31.26 5.15 -1.46
N TRP A 126 31.40 6.35 -2.00
CA TRP A 126 32.67 6.83 -2.58
C TRP A 126 33.76 7.14 -1.53
N LYS A 127 33.44 7.18 -0.25
CA LYS A 127 34.41 7.35 0.85
C LYS A 127 35.07 6.03 1.24
N ALA A 128 34.51 4.87 0.83
CA ALA A 128 35.08 3.57 1.15
C ALA A 128 36.33 3.28 0.32
N GLN A 129 37.37 2.73 0.98
CA GLN A 129 38.65 2.42 0.34
C GLN A 129 38.62 1.11 -0.49
N SER A 130 37.68 0.22 -0.20
CA SER A 130 37.54 -1.05 -0.91
C SER A 130 36.34 -1.04 -1.84
N PHE A 131 36.48 -1.69 -3.01
CA PHE A 131 35.35 -1.85 -3.97
C PHE A 131 34.13 -2.52 -3.31
N GLN A 132 34.35 -3.49 -2.43
CA GLN A 132 33.29 -4.14 -1.67
C GLN A 132 32.54 -3.15 -0.76
N GLY A 133 33.27 -2.28 -0.05
CA GLY A 133 32.69 -1.24 0.79
C GLY A 133 31.94 -0.17 0.00
N GLN A 134 32.33 0.07 -1.28
CA GLN A 134 31.62 1.01 -2.14
C GLN A 134 30.24 0.48 -2.58
N ILE A 135 30.09 -0.83 -2.78
CA ILE A 135 28.85 -1.47 -3.24
C ILE A 135 27.97 -1.94 -2.07
N ALA A 136 28.51 -2.09 -0.85
CA ALA A 136 27.77 -2.53 0.32
C ALA A 136 26.44 -1.77 0.57
N PRO A 137 26.32 -0.45 0.36
CA PRO A 137 25.07 0.28 0.51
C PRO A 137 23.94 -0.22 -0.40
N LEU A 138 24.26 -0.61 -1.64
CA LEU A 138 23.26 -1.18 -2.55
C LEU A 138 22.66 -2.48 -2.00
N THR A 139 23.50 -3.36 -1.45
CA THR A 139 23.04 -4.61 -0.83
C THR A 139 22.20 -4.35 0.42
N SER A 140 22.58 -3.34 1.21
CA SER A 140 21.81 -2.88 2.37
C SER A 140 20.44 -2.31 1.99
N SER A 141 20.35 -1.60 0.86
CA SER A 141 19.09 -1.12 0.29
C SER A 141 18.18 -2.27 -0.15
N ILE A 142 18.73 -3.26 -0.85
CA ILE A 142 17.99 -4.46 -1.24
C ILE A 142 17.49 -5.19 0.01
N PHE A 143 18.35 -5.41 0.99
CA PHE A 143 17.99 -6.06 2.25
C PHE A 143 16.82 -5.35 2.96
N SER A 144 16.90 -4.02 3.10
CA SER A 144 15.86 -3.21 3.74
C SER A 144 14.55 -3.17 2.93
N SER A 145 14.60 -3.47 1.63
CA SER A 145 13.43 -3.48 0.75
C SER A 145 12.61 -4.77 0.85
N LEU A 146 13.18 -5.88 1.33
CA LEU A 146 12.53 -7.19 1.27
C LEU A 146 11.18 -7.26 2.00
N PRO A 147 11.07 -6.84 3.27
CA PRO A 147 9.78 -6.82 3.95
C PRO A 147 8.79 -5.84 3.31
N LEU A 148 9.30 -4.70 2.81
CA LEU A 148 8.48 -3.66 2.16
C LEU A 148 7.88 -4.15 0.84
N ILE A 149 8.65 -4.89 0.03
CA ILE A 149 8.16 -5.50 -1.21
C ILE A 149 7.05 -6.49 -0.90
N ILE A 150 7.28 -7.41 0.03
CA ILE A 150 6.32 -8.48 0.33
C ILE A 150 5.04 -7.90 0.94
N ALA A 151 5.16 -6.99 1.92
CA ALA A 151 4.02 -6.31 2.52
C ALA A 151 3.31 -5.37 1.52
N GLY A 152 4.05 -4.67 0.67
CA GLY A 152 3.47 -3.84 -0.40
C GLY A 152 2.66 -4.66 -1.40
N LEU A 153 3.14 -5.84 -1.80
CA LEU A 153 2.40 -6.78 -2.65
C LEU A 153 1.12 -7.28 -1.97
N ALA A 154 1.17 -7.54 -0.67
CA ALA A 154 0.03 -7.93 0.15
C ALA A 154 -1.09 -6.88 0.11
N LEU A 155 -0.72 -5.61 0.30
CA LEU A 155 -1.67 -4.50 0.31
C LEU A 155 -2.16 -4.16 -1.10
N ALA A 156 -1.28 -4.21 -2.11
CA ALA A 156 -1.65 -4.04 -3.51
C ALA A 156 -2.72 -5.04 -3.96
N LEU A 157 -2.67 -6.28 -3.45
CA LEU A 157 -3.68 -7.30 -3.69
C LEU A 157 -5.04 -6.90 -3.10
N GLY A 158 -5.07 -6.39 -1.86
CA GLY A 158 -6.27 -5.83 -1.24
C GLY A 158 -6.86 -4.69 -2.06
N PHE A 159 -6.05 -3.70 -2.44
CA PHE A 159 -6.50 -2.55 -3.23
C PHE A 159 -7.06 -2.93 -4.59
N ARG A 160 -6.51 -3.96 -5.24
CA ARG A 160 -7.08 -4.50 -6.49
C ARG A 160 -8.45 -5.12 -6.32
N GLY A 161 -8.76 -5.63 -5.13
CA GLY A 161 -10.09 -6.13 -4.74
C GLY A 161 -11.04 -5.05 -4.22
N GLY A 162 -10.65 -3.76 -4.26
CA GLY A 162 -11.44 -2.67 -3.69
C GLY A 162 -11.48 -2.68 -2.16
N LEU A 163 -10.51 -3.35 -1.51
CA LEU A 163 -10.43 -3.52 -0.07
C LEU A 163 -9.21 -2.76 0.50
N PHE A 164 -9.46 -1.89 1.47
CA PHE A 164 -8.42 -1.15 2.16
C PHE A 164 -7.95 -1.91 3.41
N ASN A 165 -6.90 -2.73 3.24
CA ASN A 165 -6.25 -3.40 4.37
C ASN A 165 -5.19 -2.48 4.99
N ILE A 166 -5.52 -1.80 6.10
CA ILE A 166 -4.55 -1.00 6.88
C ILE A 166 -3.95 -1.85 8.01
N GLY A 167 -4.33 -3.11 8.11
CA GLY A 167 -3.89 -4.07 9.13
C GLY A 167 -2.50 -4.68 8.91
N GLY A 168 -1.72 -4.15 7.96
CA GLY A 168 -0.42 -4.70 7.62
C GLY A 168 0.51 -4.86 8.82
N THR A 169 0.55 -3.87 9.71
CA THR A 169 1.37 -3.91 10.95
C THR A 169 1.00 -5.11 11.84
N GLY A 170 -0.30 -5.28 12.13
CA GLY A 170 -0.77 -6.38 12.98
C GLY A 170 -0.54 -7.76 12.35
N GLN A 171 -0.70 -7.86 11.03
CA GLN A 171 -0.46 -9.08 10.28
C GLN A 171 1.02 -9.44 10.22
N ILE A 172 1.92 -8.45 10.10
CA ILE A 172 3.38 -8.62 10.21
C ILE A 172 3.75 -9.13 11.60
N ILE A 173 3.21 -8.51 12.66
CA ILE A 173 3.42 -8.91 14.05
C ILE A 173 2.97 -10.36 14.26
N ALA A 174 1.75 -10.71 13.83
CA ALA A 174 1.23 -12.07 13.95
C ALA A 174 2.14 -13.10 13.25
N GLY A 175 2.61 -12.78 12.04
CA GLY A 175 3.55 -13.61 11.30
C GLY A 175 4.90 -13.73 12.00
N ALA A 176 5.45 -12.64 12.53
CA ALA A 176 6.69 -12.63 13.27
C ALA A 176 6.61 -13.48 14.55
N ILE A 177 5.47 -13.40 15.29
CA ILE A 177 5.21 -14.25 16.45
C ILE A 177 5.24 -15.73 16.07
N GLY A 178 4.54 -16.10 14.99
CA GLY A 178 4.51 -17.48 14.49
C GLY A 178 5.90 -18.00 14.09
N ALA A 179 6.65 -17.20 13.33
CA ALA A 179 8.02 -17.54 12.93
C ALA A 179 8.96 -17.67 14.13
N ALA A 180 8.88 -16.73 15.08
CA ALA A 180 9.72 -16.74 16.27
C ALA A 180 9.43 -17.97 17.14
N TRP A 181 8.16 -18.28 17.39
CA TRP A 181 7.75 -19.43 18.18
C TRP A 181 8.33 -20.74 17.65
N VAL A 182 8.16 -20.98 16.35
CA VAL A 182 8.75 -22.17 15.71
C VAL A 182 10.27 -22.11 15.75
N GLY A 183 10.86 -20.92 15.52
CA GLY A 183 12.30 -20.73 15.41
C GLY A 183 13.11 -20.94 16.69
N PHE A 184 12.52 -20.76 17.88
CA PHE A 184 13.22 -21.00 19.14
C PHE A 184 12.68 -22.20 19.92
N GLN A 185 11.48 -22.71 19.61
CA GLN A 185 10.88 -23.83 20.32
C GLN A 185 11.12 -25.18 19.63
N CYS A 186 11.18 -25.17 18.31
CA CYS A 186 11.38 -26.38 17.52
C CYS A 186 12.84 -26.52 17.10
N HIS A 187 13.37 -27.75 17.18
CA HIS A 187 14.73 -28.05 16.75
C HIS A 187 14.66 -29.00 15.55
N MET A 188 14.87 -28.44 14.36
CA MET A 188 14.76 -29.18 13.10
C MET A 188 16.02 -29.01 12.25
N PRO A 189 16.27 -29.88 11.26
CA PRO A 189 17.36 -29.70 10.31
C PRO A 189 17.23 -28.38 9.54
N ALA A 190 18.39 -27.77 9.20
CA ALA A 190 18.45 -26.58 8.39
C ALA A 190 17.64 -26.74 7.08
N GLY A 191 16.99 -25.71 6.65
CA GLY A 191 16.07 -25.72 5.49
C GLY A 191 14.64 -26.11 5.87
N VAL A 192 14.43 -27.26 6.53
CA VAL A 192 13.09 -27.65 7.03
C VAL A 192 12.65 -26.70 8.13
N HIS A 193 13.55 -26.35 9.05
CA HIS A 193 13.27 -25.41 10.14
C HIS A 193 12.91 -24.02 9.60
N LEU A 194 13.70 -23.49 8.68
CA LEU A 194 13.42 -22.22 8.03
C LEU A 194 12.06 -22.24 7.31
N LEU A 195 11.77 -23.31 6.54
CA LEU A 195 10.49 -23.44 5.86
C LEU A 195 9.33 -23.50 6.84
N ALA A 196 9.47 -24.21 7.96
CA ALA A 196 8.47 -24.27 9.01
C ALA A 196 8.22 -22.90 9.65
N CYS A 197 9.27 -22.10 9.91
CA CYS A 197 9.14 -20.73 10.39
C CYS A 197 8.38 -19.84 9.40
N LEU A 198 8.71 -19.89 8.11
CA LEU A 198 8.04 -19.12 7.08
C LEU A 198 6.58 -19.55 6.89
N LEU A 199 6.29 -20.85 6.94
CA LEU A 199 4.91 -21.35 6.89
C LEU A 199 4.11 -20.93 8.12
N ALA A 200 4.69 -20.97 9.32
CA ALA A 200 4.05 -20.47 10.53
C ALA A 200 3.73 -18.98 10.40
N ALA A 201 4.65 -18.17 9.84
CA ALA A 201 4.43 -16.76 9.57
C ALA A 201 3.26 -16.53 8.61
N VAL A 202 3.21 -17.27 7.50
CA VAL A 202 2.13 -17.21 6.51
C VAL A 202 0.78 -17.57 7.13
N VAL A 203 0.74 -18.65 7.91
CA VAL A 203 -0.50 -19.12 8.56
C VAL A 203 -0.98 -18.13 9.62
N CYS A 204 -0.10 -17.67 10.51
CA CYS A 204 -0.50 -16.71 11.56
C CYS A 204 -0.95 -15.37 10.98
N GLY A 205 -0.22 -14.82 10.00
CA GLY A 205 -0.63 -13.61 9.31
C GLY A 205 -1.92 -13.81 8.53
N GLY A 206 -2.10 -14.97 7.88
CA GLY A 206 -3.32 -15.34 7.16
C GLY A 206 -4.54 -15.44 8.09
N ILE A 207 -4.41 -16.09 9.24
CA ILE A 207 -5.47 -16.15 10.26
C ILE A 207 -5.83 -14.74 10.74
N TYR A 208 -4.84 -13.89 10.95
CA TYR A 208 -5.07 -12.52 11.37
C TYR A 208 -5.81 -11.68 10.32
N GLY A 209 -5.45 -11.85 9.06
CA GLY A 209 -6.16 -11.25 7.92
C GLY A 209 -7.57 -11.84 7.71
N PHE A 210 -7.74 -13.15 7.97
CA PHE A 210 -9.02 -13.83 7.90
C PHE A 210 -10.04 -13.22 8.88
N ILE A 211 -9.64 -12.84 10.10
CA ILE A 211 -10.53 -12.22 11.08
C ILE A 211 -11.20 -10.99 10.47
N ALA A 212 -10.43 -10.08 9.87
CA ALA A 212 -10.97 -8.88 9.25
C ALA A 212 -11.87 -9.19 8.05
N GLY A 213 -11.45 -10.14 7.21
CA GLY A 213 -12.19 -10.57 6.03
C GLY A 213 -13.52 -11.24 6.37
N PHE A 214 -13.52 -12.08 7.37
CA PHE A 214 -14.71 -12.78 7.86
C PHE A 214 -15.72 -11.81 8.48
N LEU A 215 -15.24 -10.88 9.33
CA LEU A 215 -16.11 -9.86 9.90
C LEU A 215 -16.76 -9.01 8.81
N LYS A 216 -16.00 -8.53 7.83
CA LYS A 216 -16.57 -7.77 6.71
C LYS A 216 -17.60 -8.57 5.92
N ALA A 217 -17.31 -9.83 5.64
CA ALA A 217 -18.19 -10.70 4.84
C ALA A 217 -19.51 -11.05 5.55
N THR A 218 -19.49 -11.20 6.88
CA THR A 218 -20.65 -11.67 7.66
C THR A 218 -21.46 -10.54 8.29
N THR A 219 -20.77 -9.51 8.81
CA THR A 219 -21.42 -8.41 9.53
C THR A 219 -21.50 -7.11 8.73
N GLY A 220 -20.82 -7.04 7.57
CA GLY A 220 -20.69 -5.79 6.82
C GLY A 220 -19.79 -4.75 7.48
N ALA A 221 -19.00 -5.12 8.49
CA ALA A 221 -18.10 -4.21 9.20
C ALA A 221 -17.14 -3.51 8.24
N ASN A 222 -16.79 -2.26 8.55
CA ASN A 222 -15.82 -1.51 7.77
C ASN A 222 -14.41 -2.10 7.99
N GLU A 223 -13.81 -2.62 6.92
CA GLU A 223 -12.50 -3.29 6.97
C GLU A 223 -11.37 -2.36 7.44
N VAL A 224 -11.46 -1.06 7.13
CA VAL A 224 -10.46 -0.07 7.53
C VAL A 224 -10.43 0.03 9.05
N ILE A 225 -11.61 0.20 9.67
CA ILE A 225 -11.72 0.33 11.12
C ILE A 225 -11.28 -0.97 11.81
N VAL A 226 -11.76 -2.11 11.31
CA VAL A 226 -11.41 -3.42 11.89
C VAL A 226 -9.90 -3.66 11.82
N THR A 227 -9.29 -3.40 10.67
CA THR A 227 -7.85 -3.67 10.49
C THR A 227 -6.97 -2.72 11.28
N ILE A 228 -7.35 -1.43 11.44
CA ILE A 228 -6.64 -0.49 12.32
C ILE A 228 -6.74 -0.94 13.78
N MET A 229 -7.94 -1.33 14.24
CA MET A 229 -8.12 -1.83 15.60
C MET A 229 -7.29 -3.10 15.87
N LEU A 230 -7.25 -4.00 14.89
CA LEU A 230 -6.42 -5.21 14.98
C LEU A 230 -4.93 -4.89 15.07
N ASN A 231 -4.42 -3.80 14.46
CA ASN A 231 -3.02 -3.39 14.66
C ASN A 231 -2.72 -3.12 16.14
N SER A 232 -3.60 -2.38 16.81
CA SER A 232 -3.44 -2.10 18.24
C SER A 232 -3.53 -3.37 19.10
N VAL A 233 -4.45 -4.27 18.75
CA VAL A 233 -4.56 -5.58 19.44
C VAL A 233 -3.29 -6.40 19.27
N ALA A 234 -2.70 -6.45 18.05
CA ALA A 234 -1.46 -7.17 17.81
C ALA A 234 -0.28 -6.57 18.58
N THR A 235 -0.15 -5.23 18.58
CA THR A 235 0.95 -4.55 19.29
C THR A 235 0.86 -4.76 20.80
N LEU A 236 -0.31 -4.54 21.39
CA LEU A 236 -0.50 -4.79 22.81
C LEU A 236 -0.39 -6.28 23.17
N GLY A 237 -0.90 -7.15 22.29
CA GLY A 237 -0.77 -8.60 22.44
C GLY A 237 0.68 -9.06 22.42
N LEU A 238 1.52 -8.50 21.51
CA LEU A 238 2.94 -8.77 21.47
C LEU A 238 3.65 -8.31 22.74
N ALA A 239 3.39 -7.06 23.18
CA ALA A 239 3.97 -6.52 24.40
C ALA A 239 3.63 -7.41 25.61
N GLN A 240 2.36 -7.84 25.71
CA GLN A 240 1.94 -8.77 26.77
C GLN A 240 2.60 -10.15 26.62
N LEU A 241 2.70 -10.68 25.39
CA LEU A 241 3.31 -11.97 25.11
C LEU A 241 4.77 -12.03 25.58
N LEU A 242 5.53 -10.96 25.37
CA LEU A 242 6.93 -10.85 25.79
C LEU A 242 7.13 -10.77 27.31
N THR A 243 6.06 -10.60 28.11
CA THR A 243 6.13 -10.72 29.58
C THR A 243 6.10 -12.15 30.08
N TYR A 244 5.55 -13.09 29.30
CA TYR A 244 5.46 -14.49 29.69
C TYR A 244 6.81 -15.20 29.61
N GLN A 245 7.12 -16.03 30.61
CA GLN A 245 8.40 -16.77 30.70
C GLN A 245 8.69 -17.67 29.49
N SER A 246 7.64 -18.20 28.85
CA SER A 246 7.77 -19.05 27.65
C SER A 246 8.23 -18.31 26.39
N PHE A 247 8.04 -16.97 26.36
CA PHE A 247 8.44 -16.11 25.25
C PHE A 247 9.60 -15.17 25.59
N ARG A 248 9.90 -15.01 26.87
CA ARG A 248 10.94 -14.10 27.32
C ARG A 248 12.29 -14.82 27.40
N ARG A 249 13.35 -14.14 26.98
CA ARG A 249 14.72 -14.63 27.15
C ARG A 249 15.06 -14.77 28.63
N PRO A 250 15.49 -15.96 29.09
CA PRO A 250 15.88 -16.16 30.48
C PRO A 250 17.02 -15.22 30.90
N GLY A 251 16.87 -14.59 32.08
CA GLY A 251 17.90 -13.69 32.63
C GLY A 251 18.02 -12.32 32.00
N SER A 252 17.14 -11.93 31.05
CA SER A 252 17.11 -10.59 30.47
C SER A 252 16.14 -9.68 31.18
N GLY A 253 16.54 -8.42 31.45
CA GLY A 253 15.64 -7.37 31.90
C GLY A 253 14.71 -6.84 30.77
N ASP A 254 15.16 -6.94 29.53
CA ASP A 254 14.44 -6.43 28.36
C ASP A 254 13.33 -7.41 27.90
N PRO A 255 12.19 -6.88 27.41
CA PRO A 255 11.12 -7.68 26.83
C PRO A 255 11.48 -8.18 25.42
N ARG A 256 12.33 -9.20 25.36
CA ARG A 256 12.81 -9.83 24.12
C ARG A 256 12.67 -11.33 24.20
N SER A 257 12.38 -11.96 23.05
CA SER A 257 12.38 -13.41 22.97
C SER A 257 13.80 -14.00 22.98
N PRO A 258 13.94 -15.31 23.19
CA PRO A 258 15.17 -16.00 22.82
C PRO A 258 15.48 -15.78 21.33
N THR A 259 16.77 -15.85 20.99
CA THR A 259 17.18 -15.87 19.58
C THR A 259 16.72 -17.15 18.91
N ILE A 260 16.25 -17.06 17.68
CA ILE A 260 15.91 -18.25 16.88
C ILE A 260 17.17 -19.06 16.58
N ASP A 261 17.01 -20.35 16.46
CA ASP A 261 18.11 -21.26 16.13
C ASP A 261 18.79 -20.87 14.80
N ALA A 262 20.09 -21.14 14.69
CA ALA A 262 20.85 -20.87 13.46
C ALA A 262 20.26 -21.61 12.24
N THR A 263 19.62 -22.77 12.46
CA THR A 263 18.94 -23.55 11.41
C THR A 263 17.65 -22.92 10.89
N ALA A 264 17.06 -21.98 11.65
CA ALA A 264 15.87 -21.22 11.30
C ALA A 264 16.19 -19.88 10.62
N GLN A 265 17.46 -19.47 10.61
CA GLN A 265 17.88 -18.20 10.01
C GLN A 265 18.01 -18.31 8.50
N LEU A 266 17.67 -17.22 7.80
CA LEU A 266 17.91 -17.11 6.37
C LEU A 266 19.43 -17.10 6.11
N PRO A 267 19.91 -17.86 5.11
CA PRO A 267 21.33 -17.86 4.75
C PRO A 267 21.73 -16.44 4.30
N GLU A 268 22.78 -15.91 4.91
CA GLU A 268 23.33 -14.59 4.64
C GLU A 268 24.64 -14.68 3.88
N THR A 269 24.90 -13.73 3.00
CA THR A 269 26.19 -13.56 2.33
C THR A 269 27.22 -13.02 3.33
N ALA A 270 28.48 -13.42 3.18
CA ALA A 270 29.56 -12.92 4.03
C ALA A 270 29.71 -11.41 3.96
N PRO A 271 30.03 -10.73 5.09
CA PRO A 271 30.31 -9.29 5.09
C PRO A 271 31.36 -8.88 4.03
N PRO A 272 31.23 -7.68 3.43
CA PRO A 272 30.37 -6.55 3.82
C PRO A 272 28.97 -6.58 3.17
N PHE A 273 28.63 -7.62 2.40
CA PHE A 273 27.35 -7.70 1.71
C PHE A 273 26.24 -8.15 2.67
N GLN A 274 25.09 -7.46 2.60
CA GLN A 274 23.91 -7.78 3.40
C GLN A 274 22.80 -8.36 2.50
N ILE A 275 23.12 -9.42 1.78
CA ILE A 275 22.11 -10.12 0.97
C ILE A 275 21.78 -11.43 1.67
N ASN A 276 20.50 -11.70 1.87
CA ASN A 276 20.03 -12.97 2.42
C ASN A 276 19.05 -13.66 1.47
N GLY A 277 18.68 -14.89 1.79
CA GLY A 277 17.70 -15.68 1.03
C GLY A 277 16.33 -15.04 0.89
N GLY A 278 16.04 -13.97 1.62
CA GLY A 278 14.81 -13.20 1.52
C GLY A 278 14.59 -12.56 0.14
N VAL A 279 15.66 -12.30 -0.63
CA VAL A 279 15.56 -11.82 -2.02
C VAL A 279 14.78 -12.82 -2.88
N VAL A 280 15.08 -14.11 -2.74
CA VAL A 280 14.38 -15.16 -3.49
C VAL A 280 12.92 -15.20 -3.06
N ILE A 281 12.63 -15.06 -1.76
CA ILE A 281 11.25 -15.03 -1.23
C ILE A 281 10.48 -13.82 -1.80
N ALA A 282 11.08 -12.63 -1.82
CA ALA A 282 10.45 -11.43 -2.36
C ALA A 282 10.17 -11.55 -3.87
N LEU A 283 11.11 -12.14 -4.63
CA LEU A 283 10.90 -12.43 -6.06
C LEU A 283 9.78 -13.46 -6.28
N LEU A 284 9.78 -14.55 -5.52
CA LEU A 284 8.73 -15.57 -5.59
C LEU A 284 7.37 -15.00 -5.20
N ALA A 285 7.30 -14.16 -4.16
CA ALA A 285 6.08 -13.45 -3.77
C ALA A 285 5.59 -12.52 -4.90
N THR A 286 6.51 -11.80 -5.58
CA THR A 286 6.17 -10.93 -6.71
C THR A 286 5.61 -11.72 -7.89
N VAL A 287 6.25 -12.83 -8.24
CA VAL A 287 5.79 -13.74 -9.31
C VAL A 287 4.46 -14.38 -8.95
N PHE A 288 4.30 -14.81 -7.69
CA PHE A 288 3.04 -15.39 -7.20
C PHE A 288 1.88 -14.40 -7.29
N VAL A 289 2.06 -13.16 -6.81
CA VAL A 289 1.00 -12.12 -6.86
C VAL A 289 0.71 -11.71 -8.30
N TRP A 290 1.73 -11.63 -9.15
CA TRP A 290 1.53 -11.40 -10.58
C TRP A 290 0.72 -12.52 -11.24
N TRP A 291 1.09 -13.78 -11.02
CA TRP A 291 0.36 -14.93 -11.53
C TRP A 291 -1.07 -14.98 -10.98
N TYR A 292 -1.24 -14.75 -9.69
CA TYR A 292 -2.55 -14.74 -9.04
C TYR A 292 -3.46 -13.66 -9.65
N LEU A 293 -2.98 -12.45 -9.79
CA LEU A 293 -3.79 -11.35 -10.32
C LEU A 293 -4.06 -11.45 -11.83
N GLU A 294 -3.10 -11.86 -12.63
CA GLU A 294 -3.21 -11.77 -14.10
C GLU A 294 -3.61 -13.09 -14.77
N ARG A 295 -3.40 -14.24 -14.12
CA ARG A 295 -3.56 -15.55 -14.73
C ARG A 295 -4.55 -16.48 -14.02
N SER A 296 -4.93 -16.22 -12.76
CA SER A 296 -5.83 -17.08 -12.03
C SER A 296 -7.29 -16.63 -12.14
N THR A 297 -8.23 -17.59 -12.04
CA THR A 297 -9.68 -17.34 -11.96
C THR A 297 -10.04 -16.55 -10.69
N TRP A 298 -9.37 -16.86 -9.58
CA TRP A 298 -9.54 -16.13 -8.32
C TRP A 298 -9.14 -14.66 -8.42
N GLY A 299 -8.04 -14.37 -9.13
CA GLY A 299 -7.61 -12.99 -9.39
C GLY A 299 -8.57 -12.27 -10.34
N PHE A 300 -9.21 -12.97 -11.26
CA PHE A 300 -10.28 -12.41 -12.08
C PHE A 300 -11.49 -12.01 -11.22
N GLU A 301 -12.00 -12.93 -10.37
CA GLU A 301 -13.09 -12.64 -9.45
C GLU A 301 -12.77 -11.44 -8.52
N LEU A 302 -11.56 -11.42 -7.97
CA LEU A 302 -11.08 -10.33 -7.13
C LEU A 302 -11.15 -8.97 -7.85
N ARG A 303 -10.65 -8.89 -9.08
CA ARG A 303 -10.67 -7.65 -9.87
C ARG A 303 -12.09 -7.27 -10.29
N ALA A 304 -12.93 -8.24 -10.60
CA ALA A 304 -14.33 -8.01 -10.96
C ALA A 304 -15.13 -7.44 -9.78
N VAL A 305 -14.99 -8.05 -8.59
CA VAL A 305 -15.60 -7.56 -7.35
C VAL A 305 -15.08 -6.19 -6.98
N GLY A 306 -13.76 -5.95 -7.12
CA GLY A 306 -13.15 -4.66 -6.84
C GLY A 306 -13.58 -3.55 -7.79
N ALA A 307 -13.90 -3.87 -9.05
CA ALA A 307 -14.36 -2.89 -10.03
C ALA A 307 -15.84 -2.53 -9.86
N ASN A 308 -16.71 -3.53 -9.68
CA ASN A 308 -18.14 -3.33 -9.42
C ASN A 308 -18.73 -4.55 -8.70
N PRO A 309 -18.94 -4.46 -7.37
CA PRO A 309 -19.49 -5.56 -6.58
C PRO A 309 -20.87 -6.03 -7.03
N ASP A 310 -21.74 -5.11 -7.44
CA ASP A 310 -23.12 -5.46 -7.85
C ASP A 310 -23.15 -6.20 -9.18
N ALA A 311 -22.34 -5.76 -10.15
CA ALA A 311 -22.17 -6.47 -11.41
C ALA A 311 -21.56 -7.87 -11.22
N ALA A 312 -20.55 -7.98 -10.35
CA ALA A 312 -19.95 -9.27 -10.01
C ALA A 312 -20.96 -10.23 -9.34
N LYS A 313 -21.81 -9.71 -8.45
CA LYS A 313 -22.87 -10.48 -7.82
C LYS A 313 -23.88 -11.00 -8.85
N THR A 314 -24.30 -10.15 -9.81
CA THR A 314 -25.20 -10.54 -10.92
C THR A 314 -24.56 -11.62 -11.79
N ALA A 315 -23.24 -11.59 -11.97
CA ALA A 315 -22.49 -12.63 -12.68
C ALA A 315 -22.26 -13.91 -11.85
N GLY A 316 -22.87 -14.03 -10.65
CA GLY A 316 -22.79 -15.21 -9.79
C GLY A 316 -21.59 -15.30 -8.87
N MET A 317 -20.77 -14.23 -8.76
CA MET A 317 -19.60 -14.21 -7.88
C MET A 317 -20.01 -13.94 -6.43
N SER A 318 -19.43 -14.67 -5.48
CA SER A 318 -19.68 -14.47 -4.05
C SER A 318 -18.78 -13.38 -3.47
N ILE A 319 -19.32 -12.16 -3.27
CA ILE A 319 -18.58 -11.02 -2.73
C ILE A 319 -17.94 -11.37 -1.37
N GLY A 320 -18.71 -11.97 -0.44
CA GLY A 320 -18.21 -12.32 0.88
C GLY A 320 -17.02 -13.29 0.84
N LYS A 321 -17.10 -14.31 -0.04
CA LYS A 321 -16.00 -15.27 -0.22
C LYS A 321 -14.75 -14.58 -0.79
N VAL A 322 -14.90 -13.77 -1.83
CA VAL A 322 -13.80 -13.03 -2.45
C VAL A 322 -13.16 -12.09 -1.44
N THR A 323 -13.94 -11.34 -0.68
CA THR A 323 -13.47 -10.42 0.38
C THR A 323 -12.65 -11.17 1.44
N THR A 324 -13.21 -12.28 1.96
CA THR A 324 -12.52 -13.06 3.00
C THR A 324 -11.21 -13.63 2.50
N VAL A 325 -11.21 -14.26 1.31
CA VAL A 325 -10.00 -14.85 0.71
C VAL A 325 -8.95 -13.78 0.43
N THR A 326 -9.36 -12.62 -0.07
CA THR A 326 -8.44 -11.51 -0.37
C THR A 326 -7.73 -10.99 0.87
N LEU A 327 -8.47 -10.72 1.95
CA LEU A 327 -7.88 -10.25 3.21
C LEU A 327 -7.05 -11.33 3.90
N THR A 328 -7.44 -12.61 3.79
CA THR A 328 -6.64 -13.74 4.27
C THR A 328 -5.31 -13.85 3.52
N LEU A 329 -5.32 -13.77 2.19
CA LEU A 329 -4.12 -13.85 1.37
C LEU A 329 -3.22 -12.62 1.56
N SER A 330 -3.82 -11.44 1.69
CA SER A 330 -3.10 -10.20 2.06
C SER A 330 -2.43 -10.36 3.42
N GLY A 331 -3.15 -10.89 4.42
CA GLY A 331 -2.60 -11.18 5.74
C GLY A 331 -1.48 -12.23 5.72
N ALA A 332 -1.62 -13.27 4.91
CA ALA A 332 -0.61 -14.30 4.74
C ALA A 332 0.71 -13.74 4.16
N LEU A 333 0.62 -12.86 3.17
CA LEU A 333 1.79 -12.17 2.60
C LEU A 333 2.40 -11.17 3.59
N CYS A 334 1.59 -10.40 4.33
CA CYS A 334 2.11 -9.54 5.41
C CYS A 334 2.79 -10.36 6.51
N GLY A 335 2.20 -11.53 6.86
CA GLY A 335 2.82 -12.47 7.80
C GLY A 335 4.16 -13.00 7.27
N LEU A 336 4.24 -13.30 5.97
CA LEU A 336 5.50 -13.70 5.33
C LEU A 336 6.56 -12.59 5.42
N ALA A 337 6.17 -11.32 5.26
CA ALA A 337 7.07 -10.18 5.48
C ALA A 337 7.60 -10.16 6.92
N GLY A 338 6.73 -10.41 7.92
CA GLY A 338 7.12 -10.55 9.32
C GLY A 338 8.07 -11.73 9.55
N GLY A 339 7.81 -12.87 8.89
CA GLY A 339 8.67 -14.05 8.91
C GLY A 339 10.06 -13.76 8.34
N VAL A 340 10.15 -13.06 7.19
CA VAL A 340 11.43 -12.66 6.58
C VAL A 340 12.18 -11.68 7.47
N THR A 341 11.50 -10.70 8.08
CA THR A 341 12.11 -9.79 9.06
C THR A 341 12.68 -10.57 10.25
N MET A 342 11.91 -11.52 10.78
CA MET A 342 12.29 -12.31 11.94
C MET A 342 13.47 -13.24 11.67
N THR A 343 13.44 -13.97 10.53
CA THR A 343 14.47 -14.98 10.20
C THR A 343 15.71 -14.39 9.54
N GLY A 344 15.60 -13.21 8.91
CA GLY A 344 16.68 -12.56 8.16
C GLY A 344 17.32 -11.38 8.85
N ASP A 345 16.57 -10.57 9.61
CA ASP A 345 17.06 -9.30 10.17
C ASP A 345 17.23 -9.39 11.70
N LEU A 346 16.14 -9.47 12.42
CA LEU A 346 16.13 -9.30 13.88
C LEU A 346 16.61 -10.54 14.64
N LYS A 347 16.28 -11.75 14.17
CA LYS A 347 16.61 -13.04 14.80
C LYS A 347 16.05 -13.25 16.22
N TYR A 348 15.32 -12.29 16.76
CA TYR A 348 14.59 -12.34 18.03
C TYR A 348 13.38 -11.44 17.97
N LEU A 349 12.33 -11.76 18.72
CA LEU A 349 11.10 -10.99 18.78
C LEU A 349 11.24 -9.82 19.76
N THR A 350 10.80 -8.64 19.35
CA THR A 350 10.79 -7.40 20.12
C THR A 350 9.54 -6.60 19.80
N ASP A 351 9.14 -5.66 20.66
CA ASP A 351 7.98 -4.77 20.46
C ASP A 351 8.00 -4.07 19.10
N GLY A 352 9.20 -3.69 18.62
CA GLY A 352 9.39 -2.97 17.38
C GLY A 352 9.48 -3.83 16.12
N VAL A 353 9.13 -5.12 16.15
CA VAL A 353 9.34 -6.07 15.02
C VAL A 353 8.73 -5.61 13.70
N ALA A 354 7.58 -4.97 13.71
CA ALA A 354 6.95 -4.43 12.50
C ALA A 354 7.46 -3.04 12.11
N GLY A 355 7.97 -2.25 13.08
CA GLY A 355 8.36 -0.87 12.85
C GLY A 355 7.31 -0.08 12.08
N SER A 356 7.72 0.73 11.11
CA SER A 356 6.86 1.45 10.18
C SER A 356 6.45 0.61 8.95
N THR A 357 6.96 -0.63 8.81
CA THR A 357 6.85 -1.44 7.58
C THR A 357 5.41 -1.63 7.12
N GLY A 358 4.45 -1.80 8.05
CA GLY A 358 3.04 -1.99 7.70
C GLY A 358 2.41 -0.75 7.04
N PHE A 359 2.74 0.44 7.51
CA PHE A 359 2.28 1.70 6.91
C PHE A 359 3.06 2.06 5.64
N ASP A 360 4.38 1.89 5.66
CA ASP A 360 5.22 2.14 4.49
C ASP A 360 4.82 1.25 3.30
N ALA A 361 4.35 0.04 3.58
CA ALA A 361 3.84 -0.88 2.56
C ALA A 361 2.61 -0.33 1.82
N ILE A 362 1.76 0.49 2.48
CA ILE A 362 0.63 1.17 1.81
C ILE A 362 1.18 2.11 0.75
N THR A 363 2.16 2.92 1.12
CA THR A 363 2.78 3.90 0.21
C THR A 363 3.51 3.22 -0.94
N VAL A 364 4.20 2.10 -0.66
CA VAL A 364 4.86 1.26 -1.69
C VAL A 364 3.84 0.67 -2.66
N ALA A 365 2.69 0.17 -2.19
CA ALA A 365 1.63 -0.36 -3.04
C ALA A 365 1.02 0.71 -3.94
N LEU A 366 0.72 1.90 -3.39
CA LEU A 366 0.18 3.04 -4.13
C LEU A 366 1.16 3.57 -5.16
N LEU A 367 2.42 3.78 -4.79
CA LEU A 367 3.49 4.19 -5.71
C LEU A 367 3.65 3.19 -6.86
N GLY A 368 3.55 1.89 -6.56
CA GLY A 368 3.55 0.81 -7.55
C GLY A 368 2.27 0.70 -8.38
N ARG A 369 1.28 1.61 -8.17
CA ARG A 369 -0.05 1.58 -8.81
C ARG A 369 -0.77 0.25 -8.64
N ASN A 370 -0.56 -0.40 -7.51
CA ASN A 370 -1.12 -1.72 -7.19
C ASN A 370 -0.80 -2.79 -8.26
N ARG A 371 0.32 -2.63 -8.98
CA ARG A 371 0.82 -3.61 -9.95
C ARG A 371 2.02 -4.34 -9.35
N PRO A 372 2.11 -5.68 -9.41
CA PRO A 372 3.16 -6.44 -8.75
C PRO A 372 4.57 -5.98 -9.08
N VAL A 373 4.86 -5.78 -10.38
CA VAL A 373 6.17 -5.30 -10.84
C VAL A 373 6.42 -3.85 -10.38
N GLY A 374 5.40 -2.97 -10.44
CA GLY A 374 5.51 -1.60 -9.95
C GLY A 374 5.78 -1.56 -8.45
N THR A 375 5.08 -2.37 -7.66
CA THR A 375 5.25 -2.48 -6.21
C THR A 375 6.64 -3.03 -5.85
N PHE A 376 7.19 -3.96 -6.64
CA PHE A 376 8.54 -4.46 -6.46
C PHE A 376 9.59 -3.34 -6.58
N PHE A 377 9.54 -2.54 -7.66
CA PHE A 377 10.47 -1.41 -7.84
C PHE A 377 10.24 -0.28 -6.84
N ALA A 378 8.99 0.01 -6.49
CA ALA A 378 8.66 0.96 -5.42
C ALA A 378 9.24 0.51 -4.07
N GLY A 379 9.16 -0.77 -3.75
CA GLY A 379 9.76 -1.34 -2.54
C GLY A 379 11.28 -1.21 -2.50
N ILE A 380 11.97 -1.39 -3.63
CA ILE A 380 13.42 -1.16 -3.73
C ILE A 380 13.75 0.31 -3.47
N LEU A 381 12.99 1.24 -4.06
CA LEU A 381 13.19 2.68 -3.85
C LEU A 381 13.03 3.05 -2.36
N PHE A 382 11.99 2.57 -1.71
CA PHE A 382 11.74 2.83 -0.29
C PHE A 382 12.77 2.16 0.61
N GLY A 383 13.25 0.95 0.25
CA GLY A 383 14.37 0.29 0.91
C GLY A 383 15.65 1.10 0.82
N ALA A 384 15.92 1.71 -0.35
CA ALA A 384 17.06 2.60 -0.55
C ALA A 384 16.95 3.87 0.31
N PHE A 385 15.78 4.49 0.39
CA PHE A 385 15.55 5.61 1.30
C PHE A 385 15.75 5.22 2.76
N ARG A 386 15.29 4.04 3.17
CA ARG A 386 15.44 3.55 4.55
C ARG A 386 16.90 3.26 4.89
N ALA A 387 17.67 2.66 3.98
CA ALA A 387 19.10 2.41 4.17
C ALA A 387 19.90 3.73 4.18
N GLY A 388 19.61 4.64 3.24
CA GLY A 388 20.20 5.97 3.17
C GLY A 388 19.88 6.83 4.38
N GLY A 389 18.63 6.78 4.87
CA GLY A 389 18.18 7.51 6.05
C GLY A 389 18.91 7.12 7.32
N ARG A 390 19.16 5.82 7.52
CA ARG A 390 20.01 5.37 8.65
C ARG A 390 21.42 5.91 8.59
N THR A 391 21.99 6.03 7.40
CA THR A 391 23.33 6.61 7.21
C THR A 391 23.32 8.13 7.40
N MET A 392 22.26 8.80 6.96
CA MET A 392 22.03 10.23 7.13
C MET A 392 21.91 10.59 8.63
N ASP A 393 21.13 9.83 9.39
CA ASP A 393 20.99 9.97 10.84
C ASP A 393 22.33 9.78 11.55
N ALA A 394 23.07 8.71 11.21
CA ALA A 394 24.36 8.38 11.86
C ALA A 394 25.52 9.31 11.50
N GLN A 395 25.53 9.97 10.33
CA GLN A 395 26.68 10.74 9.82
C GLN A 395 26.43 12.25 9.72
N ALA A 396 25.18 12.68 9.58
CA ALA A 396 24.80 14.06 9.36
C ALA A 396 23.86 14.62 10.44
N ASP A 397 23.63 13.87 11.53
CA ASP A 397 22.70 14.22 12.62
C ASP A 397 21.31 14.68 12.13
N VAL A 398 20.87 14.13 10.98
CA VAL A 398 19.54 14.40 10.42
C VAL A 398 18.59 13.26 10.79
N PRO A 399 17.54 13.52 11.57
CA PRO A 399 16.63 12.48 12.04
C PRO A 399 16.05 11.64 10.89
N ILE A 400 15.96 10.33 11.08
CA ILE A 400 15.42 9.39 10.10
C ILE A 400 13.97 9.74 9.69
N ASP A 401 13.24 10.46 10.54
CA ASP A 401 11.88 10.95 10.27
C ASP A 401 11.82 11.90 9.07
N MET A 402 12.90 12.59 8.74
CA MET A 402 13.00 13.41 7.52
C MET A 402 12.83 12.56 6.26
N VAL A 403 13.30 11.32 6.28
CA VAL A 403 13.11 10.40 5.15
C VAL A 403 11.65 9.97 5.03
N LEU A 404 10.93 9.80 6.14
CA LEU A 404 9.49 9.50 6.13
C LEU A 404 8.70 10.66 5.50
N ILE A 405 9.11 11.92 5.77
CA ILE A 405 8.49 13.09 5.13
C ILE A 405 8.76 13.09 3.62
N LEU A 406 9.99 12.81 3.19
CA LEU A 406 10.34 12.68 1.77
C LEU A 406 9.48 11.64 1.06
N GLN A 407 9.32 10.47 1.67
CA GLN A 407 8.50 9.37 1.15
C GLN A 407 7.02 9.78 1.06
N SER A 408 6.50 10.46 2.08
CA SER A 408 5.10 10.91 2.13
C SER A 408 4.81 11.96 1.07
N VAL A 409 5.74 12.90 0.82
CA VAL A 409 5.59 13.91 -0.25
C VAL A 409 5.60 13.27 -1.63
N ILE A 410 6.47 12.26 -1.86
CA ILE A 410 6.48 11.53 -3.14
C ILE A 410 5.10 10.90 -3.40
N VAL A 411 4.53 10.23 -2.41
CA VAL A 411 3.23 9.55 -2.56
C VAL A 411 2.08 10.54 -2.72
N LEU A 412 2.14 11.69 -2.05
CA LEU A 412 1.13 12.74 -2.18
C LEU A 412 1.06 13.32 -3.60
N LEU A 413 2.20 13.35 -4.31
CA LEU A 413 2.32 13.95 -5.64
C LEU A 413 2.05 12.96 -6.80
N ILE A 414 1.99 11.67 -6.52
CA ILE A 414 1.77 10.61 -7.51
C ILE A 414 0.36 10.04 -7.41
#